data_81e05bb36f1ecacca46a50f87d7df38b
#
_entry.id   81e05bb36f1ecacca46a50f87d7df38b
#
_cell.length_a   1.000
_cell.length_b   1.000
_cell.length_c   1.000
_cell.angle_alpha   90.00
_cell.angle_beta   90.00
_cell.angle_gamma   90.00
#
_symmetry.space_group_name_H-M   'P 1'
#
loop_
_entity.id
_entity.type
_entity.pdbx_description
1 polymer ?
#
loop_
_entity_poly.entity_id
_entity_poly.type
_entity_poly.pdbx_seq_one_letter_code
_entity_poly.pdbx_strand_id
1 'polypeptide(L)'
;MLRIGQFTDTFLPIVDGVGRVVKAYAENLCRLGHQVAVVAPMYDTGFRGGFPYELVEFNAKALPGLKQYRIGEAVLDPHYRSRMRMIELDVIHAHSPFTAGSEALRLAAVRKLPLVASFHSKYYDDFLKATHSEPLARMGVKIVVNYYNRCDEVWAVGKNSADVLSSYGYTGEIQVMPNGAEIRSVSPADVAEVTRRWSLGEDPVILFVGQMDWKKNILTLLEACAKMKAGGCRFRLLLAGQGMDLEKIRQKIDDLGLQDQAETLGHISDISLLDGLYARASLFAFPSLYDNAPMVVREAAVMGTPSVMVRGSTAAEVIRNGENGYLCENDAEDLARV
;
A
#
# COMPACT_ATOMS: atom_id res chain seq x y z
N MET A 1 6.41 24.81 14.94
CA MET A 1 7.28 24.03 14.03
C MET A 1 7.88 22.89 14.84
N LEU A 2 7.70 21.64 14.38
CA LEU A 2 8.28 20.44 14.99
C LEU A 2 9.32 19.84 14.03
N ARG A 3 10.27 19.09 14.59
CA ARG A 3 11.28 18.32 13.86
C ARG A 3 10.91 16.84 14.00
N ILE A 4 10.48 16.22 12.89
CA ILE A 4 9.81 14.92 12.90
C ILE A 4 10.67 13.91 12.15
N GLY A 5 11.00 12.79 12.80
CA GLY A 5 11.65 11.65 12.17
C GLY A 5 10.62 10.62 11.72
N GLN A 6 10.55 10.32 10.42
CA GLN A 6 9.72 9.26 9.84
C GLN A 6 10.61 8.05 9.54
N PHE A 7 10.36 6.91 10.19
CA PHE A 7 11.18 5.71 10.07
C PHE A 7 10.42 4.59 9.37
N THR A 8 10.98 4.06 8.29
CA THR A 8 10.33 3.01 7.50
C THR A 8 11.32 2.02 6.93
N ASP A 9 10.97 0.72 6.88
CA ASP A 9 11.81 -0.31 6.26
C ASP A 9 11.70 -0.34 4.73
N THR A 10 10.67 0.28 4.16
CA THR A 10 10.49 0.41 2.71
C THR A 10 10.30 1.87 2.33
N PHE A 11 11.03 2.31 1.31
CA PHE A 11 10.92 3.66 0.75
C PHE A 11 11.28 3.66 -0.74
N LEU A 12 11.01 4.75 -1.43
CA LEU A 12 11.37 4.91 -2.84
C LEU A 12 12.87 4.59 -3.09
N PRO A 13 13.24 3.97 -4.21
CA PRO A 13 12.46 3.74 -5.42
C PRO A 13 11.54 2.51 -5.38
N ILE A 14 11.49 1.77 -4.27
CA ILE A 14 10.55 0.67 -4.11
C ILE A 14 9.15 1.26 -3.88
N VAL A 15 8.23 0.94 -4.79
CA VAL A 15 6.84 1.44 -4.71
C VAL A 15 5.98 0.39 -3.98
N ASP A 16 5.79 0.61 -2.69
CA ASP A 16 4.81 -0.13 -1.89
C ASP A 16 3.84 0.82 -1.17
N GLY A 17 2.81 0.26 -0.54
CA GLY A 17 1.78 1.05 0.13
C GLY A 17 2.33 1.86 1.30
N VAL A 18 3.23 1.28 2.11
CA VAL A 18 3.79 1.93 3.30
C VAL A 18 4.74 3.07 2.89
N GLY A 19 5.65 2.82 1.95
CA GLY A 19 6.57 3.85 1.45
C GLY A 19 5.83 5.06 0.84
N ARG A 20 4.70 4.83 0.16
CA ARG A 20 3.84 5.91 -0.36
C ARG A 20 3.17 6.71 0.76
N VAL A 21 2.70 6.04 1.81
CA VAL A 21 2.12 6.70 2.99
C VAL A 21 3.18 7.56 3.69
N VAL A 22 4.38 7.03 3.92
CA VAL A 22 5.49 7.77 4.54
C VAL A 22 5.87 9.01 3.71
N LYS A 23 5.97 8.85 2.39
CA LYS A 23 6.21 9.98 1.48
C LYS A 23 5.12 11.04 1.63
N ALA A 24 3.85 10.65 1.62
CA ALA A 24 2.73 11.57 1.78
C ALA A 24 2.75 12.28 3.14
N TYR A 25 3.05 11.57 4.24
CA TYR A 25 3.25 12.19 5.56
C TYR A 25 4.37 13.22 5.51
N ALA A 26 5.54 12.86 5.00
CA ALA A 26 6.71 13.73 4.97
C ALA A 26 6.45 15.01 4.16
N GLU A 27 5.87 14.90 2.97
CA GLU A 27 5.56 16.05 2.12
C GLU A 27 4.52 16.99 2.74
N ASN A 28 3.43 16.42 3.30
CA ASN A 28 2.38 17.24 3.89
C ASN A 28 2.83 17.89 5.21
N LEU A 29 3.61 17.21 6.04
CA LEU A 29 4.19 17.81 7.23
C LEU A 29 5.14 18.98 6.89
N CYS A 30 5.92 18.86 5.80
CA CYS A 30 6.72 19.97 5.29
C CYS A 30 5.84 21.13 4.81
N ARG A 31 4.74 20.86 4.09
CA ARG A 31 3.77 21.90 3.67
C ARG A 31 3.13 22.62 4.87
N LEU A 32 2.97 21.92 5.98
CA LEU A 32 2.48 22.51 7.24
C LEU A 32 3.57 23.27 8.03
N GLY A 33 4.77 23.39 7.50
CA GLY A 33 5.86 24.16 8.09
C GLY A 33 6.68 23.39 9.14
N HIS A 34 6.60 22.03 9.14
CA HIS A 34 7.46 21.21 9.98
C HIS A 34 8.76 20.83 9.25
N GLN A 35 9.80 20.50 10.00
CA GLN A 35 11.02 19.88 9.47
C GLN A 35 10.90 18.37 9.55
N VAL A 36 11.17 17.68 8.47
CA VAL A 36 11.00 16.22 8.41
C VAL A 36 12.28 15.54 7.93
N ALA A 37 12.66 14.46 8.60
CA ALA A 37 13.70 13.54 8.15
C ALA A 37 13.06 12.16 7.95
N VAL A 38 13.22 11.57 6.75
CA VAL A 38 12.81 10.21 6.43
C VAL A 38 14.04 9.30 6.57
N VAL A 39 13.94 8.30 7.42
CA VAL A 39 15.01 7.33 7.71
C VAL A 39 14.62 5.96 7.16
N ALA A 40 15.45 5.42 6.26
CA ALA A 40 15.17 4.15 5.60
C ALA A 40 16.44 3.34 5.25
N PRO A 41 16.35 1.99 5.20
CA PRO A 41 17.45 1.13 4.76
C PRO A 41 17.54 1.13 3.21
N MET A 42 18.23 2.10 2.64
CA MET A 42 18.23 2.37 1.20
C MET A 42 19.56 2.11 0.49
N TYR A 43 20.45 1.35 1.11
CA TYR A 43 21.80 1.16 0.57
C TYR A 43 21.82 0.93 -0.96
N ASP A 44 22.71 1.68 -1.64
CA ASP A 44 23.06 1.54 -3.05
C ASP A 44 21.90 1.63 -4.07
N THR A 45 20.82 2.33 -3.73
CA THR A 45 19.75 2.57 -4.71
C THR A 45 20.09 3.68 -5.70
N GLY A 46 21.11 4.50 -5.43
CA GLY A 46 21.41 5.70 -6.21
C GLY A 46 20.33 6.79 -6.15
N PHE A 47 19.24 6.51 -5.45
CA PHE A 47 18.09 7.40 -5.37
C PHE A 47 18.35 8.55 -4.40
N ARG A 48 18.37 9.77 -4.92
CA ARG A 48 18.72 11.02 -4.19
C ARG A 48 17.67 12.11 -4.38
N GLY A 49 16.46 11.81 -4.69
CA GLY A 49 15.41 12.73 -5.12
C GLY A 49 15.43 14.11 -4.46
N GLY A 50 14.94 15.13 -5.16
CA GLY A 50 14.76 16.49 -4.65
C GLY A 50 13.47 16.59 -3.80
N PHE A 51 13.52 16.13 -2.55
CA PHE A 51 12.39 16.18 -1.65
C PHE A 51 12.40 17.46 -0.79
N PRO A 52 11.24 17.91 -0.31
CA PRO A 52 11.16 19.02 0.66
C PRO A 52 11.64 18.60 2.07
N TYR A 53 11.91 17.33 2.30
CA TYR A 53 12.39 16.73 3.55
C TYR A 53 13.78 16.12 3.37
N GLU A 54 14.46 15.88 4.47
CA GLU A 54 15.76 15.23 4.48
C GLU A 54 15.60 13.72 4.37
N LEU A 55 16.29 13.08 3.41
CA LEU A 55 16.36 11.63 3.27
C LEU A 55 17.65 11.12 3.90
N VAL A 56 17.53 10.28 4.94
CA VAL A 56 18.64 9.72 5.70
C VAL A 56 18.64 8.21 5.53
N GLU A 57 19.55 7.73 4.72
CA GLU A 57 19.67 6.30 4.47
C GLU A 57 20.72 5.65 5.37
N PHE A 58 20.54 4.39 5.67
CA PHE A 58 21.57 3.55 6.28
C PHE A 58 21.80 2.28 5.47
N ASN A 59 22.99 1.70 5.68
CA ASN A 59 23.46 0.54 4.94
C ASN A 59 22.58 -0.68 5.22
N ALA A 60 22.12 -1.33 4.16
CA ALA A 60 21.25 -2.49 4.24
C ALA A 60 21.47 -3.42 3.04
N LYS A 61 21.22 -4.70 3.22
CA LYS A 61 21.28 -5.71 2.16
C LYS A 61 19.88 -6.24 1.85
N ALA A 62 19.64 -6.55 0.58
CA ALA A 62 18.39 -7.19 0.18
C ALA A 62 18.28 -8.59 0.83
N LEU A 63 17.10 -8.93 1.30
CA LEU A 63 16.80 -10.27 1.80
C LEU A 63 16.83 -11.29 0.65
N PRO A 64 17.56 -12.40 0.79
CA PRO A 64 17.50 -13.49 -0.20
C PRO A 64 16.06 -13.97 -0.37
N GLY A 65 15.58 -14.03 -1.63
CA GLY A 65 14.21 -14.42 -1.96
C GLY A 65 13.14 -13.33 -1.80
N LEU A 66 13.42 -12.24 -1.10
CA LEU A 66 12.51 -11.11 -0.87
C LEU A 66 13.22 -9.78 -1.17
N LYS A 67 13.63 -9.59 -2.43
CA LYS A 67 14.48 -8.47 -2.88
C LYS A 67 13.91 -7.07 -2.57
N GLN A 68 12.61 -6.96 -2.37
CA GLN A 68 11.95 -5.72 -1.98
C GLN A 68 12.18 -5.31 -0.51
N TYR A 69 12.54 -6.26 0.35
CA TYR A 69 12.86 -5.98 1.75
C TYR A 69 14.36 -5.95 1.97
N ARG A 70 14.79 -5.05 2.83
CA ARG A 70 16.19 -4.85 3.17
C ARG A 70 16.39 -5.01 4.66
N ILE A 71 17.47 -5.66 5.05
CA ILE A 71 17.92 -5.74 6.44
C ILE A 71 19.22 -4.97 6.56
N GLY A 72 19.31 -4.11 7.55
CA GLY A 72 20.51 -3.35 7.87
C GLY A 72 20.60 -3.01 9.34
N GLU A 73 21.79 -2.64 9.76
CA GLU A 73 22.08 -2.20 11.12
C GLU A 73 22.56 -0.75 11.07
N ALA A 74 21.64 0.17 11.31
CA ALA A 74 21.91 1.61 11.28
C ALA A 74 23.05 2.01 12.24
N VAL A 75 23.14 1.34 13.39
CA VAL A 75 24.20 1.58 14.41
C VAL A 75 25.58 1.29 13.86
N LEU A 76 25.73 0.35 12.93
CA LEU A 76 27.02 -0.04 12.35
C LEU A 76 27.43 0.86 11.17
N ASP A 77 26.56 1.74 10.70
CA ASP A 77 26.86 2.65 9.61
C ASP A 77 27.43 3.99 10.10
N PRO A 78 28.73 4.26 9.89
CA PRO A 78 29.36 5.51 10.35
C PRO A 78 28.79 6.76 9.65
N HIS A 79 28.39 6.64 8.39
CA HIS A 79 27.79 7.72 7.59
C HIS A 79 26.43 8.12 8.18
N TYR A 80 25.55 7.16 8.36
CA TYR A 80 24.27 7.35 9.02
C TYR A 80 24.43 7.97 10.40
N ARG A 81 25.31 7.41 11.24
CA ARG A 81 25.57 7.91 12.60
C ARG A 81 26.04 9.36 12.61
N SER A 82 26.95 9.72 11.72
CA SER A 82 27.44 11.08 11.60
C SER A 82 26.31 12.05 11.20
N ARG A 83 25.51 11.66 10.21
CA ARG A 83 24.39 12.48 9.72
C ARG A 83 23.30 12.63 10.79
N MET A 84 22.89 11.55 11.43
CA MET A 84 21.87 11.59 12.48
C MET A 84 22.28 12.39 13.72
N ARG A 85 23.57 12.57 14.00
CA ARG A 85 24.03 13.47 15.07
C ARG A 85 23.74 14.95 14.79
N MET A 86 23.68 15.33 13.52
CA MET A 86 23.40 16.70 13.07
C MET A 86 21.91 17.01 12.98
N ILE A 87 21.07 15.97 12.95
CA ILE A 87 19.61 16.10 12.84
C ILE A 87 19.02 16.11 14.25
N GLU A 88 18.37 17.19 14.57
CA GLU A 88 17.58 17.32 15.78
C GLU A 88 16.15 16.84 15.51
N LEU A 89 15.57 16.13 16.48
CA LEU A 89 14.21 15.60 16.41
C LEU A 89 13.46 15.98 17.70
N ASP A 90 12.16 16.21 17.58
CA ASP A 90 11.24 16.41 18.70
C ASP A 90 10.32 15.19 18.89
N VAL A 91 10.05 14.44 17.82
CA VAL A 91 9.22 13.23 17.82
C VAL A 91 9.68 12.26 16.74
N ILE A 92 9.52 10.99 17.02
CA ILE A 92 9.79 9.89 16.08
C ILE A 92 8.47 9.20 15.75
N HIS A 93 8.25 8.97 14.45
CA HIS A 93 7.12 8.18 13.94
C HIS A 93 7.65 7.01 13.11
N ALA A 94 7.42 5.80 13.56
CA ALA A 94 7.85 4.57 12.90
C ALA A 94 6.68 3.89 12.18
N HIS A 95 6.93 3.43 10.96
CA HIS A 95 5.92 2.80 10.10
C HIS A 95 6.11 1.30 9.92
N SER A 96 7.16 0.74 10.50
CA SER A 96 7.45 -0.69 10.46
C SER A 96 8.26 -1.14 11.68
N PRO A 97 8.05 -2.38 12.17
CA PRO A 97 8.63 -2.85 13.43
C PRO A 97 10.01 -3.54 13.26
N PHE A 98 10.65 -3.42 12.09
CA PHE A 98 11.88 -4.16 11.79
C PHE A 98 13.14 -3.31 11.96
N THR A 99 13.97 -3.19 10.93
CA THR A 99 15.29 -2.54 11.05
C THR A 99 15.17 -1.04 11.32
N ALA A 100 14.33 -0.32 10.56
CA ALA A 100 14.08 1.10 10.81
C ALA A 100 13.32 1.34 12.12
N GLY A 101 12.37 0.47 12.46
CA GLY A 101 11.68 0.51 13.74
C GLY A 101 12.60 0.27 14.93
N SER A 102 13.51 -0.69 14.83
CA SER A 102 14.53 -0.94 15.88
C SER A 102 15.42 0.28 16.10
N GLU A 103 15.81 0.96 15.03
CA GLU A 103 16.59 2.21 15.13
C GLU A 103 15.74 3.35 15.71
N ALA A 104 14.46 3.44 15.36
CA ALA A 104 13.53 4.39 15.96
C ALA A 104 13.42 4.21 17.47
N LEU A 105 13.24 2.98 17.96
CA LEU A 105 13.25 2.65 19.39
C LEU A 105 14.56 3.04 20.06
N ARG A 106 15.70 2.72 19.44
CA ARG A 106 17.01 3.07 19.98
C ARG A 106 17.20 4.58 20.13
N LEU A 107 16.84 5.34 19.09
CA LEU A 107 16.98 6.81 19.10
C LEU A 107 16.00 7.44 20.09
N ALA A 108 14.75 6.98 20.14
CA ALA A 108 13.76 7.43 21.10
C ALA A 108 14.28 7.26 22.54
N ALA A 109 14.81 6.08 22.87
CA ALA A 109 15.37 5.81 24.19
C ALA A 109 16.60 6.67 24.51
N VAL A 110 17.57 6.77 23.57
CA VAL A 110 18.83 7.52 23.80
C VAL A 110 18.58 9.02 23.89
N ARG A 111 17.68 9.57 23.09
CA ARG A 111 17.39 11.00 23.02
C ARG A 111 16.20 11.43 23.89
N LYS A 112 15.52 10.45 24.54
CA LYS A 112 14.31 10.66 25.35
C LYS A 112 13.20 11.37 24.55
N LEU A 113 12.93 10.89 23.36
CA LEU A 113 11.92 11.41 22.44
C LEU A 113 10.68 10.53 22.47
N PRO A 114 9.48 11.12 22.31
CA PRO A 114 8.27 10.33 22.11
C PRO A 114 8.35 9.54 20.79
N LEU A 115 7.87 8.30 20.86
CA LEU A 115 7.81 7.36 19.73
C LEU A 115 6.37 6.97 19.44
N VAL A 116 5.89 7.37 18.28
CA VAL A 116 4.64 6.90 17.69
C VAL A 116 4.94 5.77 16.71
N ALA A 117 4.11 4.74 16.67
CA ALA A 117 4.26 3.65 15.71
C ALA A 117 2.94 3.33 14.98
N SER A 118 2.98 3.28 13.65
CA SER A 118 1.82 2.91 12.83
C SER A 118 1.85 1.44 12.43
N PHE A 119 0.71 0.77 12.60
CA PHE A 119 0.49 -0.61 12.17
C PHE A 119 -0.16 -0.63 10.78
N HIS A 120 0.58 -1.13 9.79
CA HIS A 120 0.17 -1.12 8.38
C HIS A 120 -0.17 -2.50 7.80
N SER A 121 0.41 -3.59 8.31
CA SER A 121 0.45 -4.88 7.62
C SER A 121 -0.07 -6.04 8.47
N LYS A 122 -0.65 -7.05 7.80
CA LYS A 122 -1.04 -8.33 8.40
C LYS A 122 0.19 -9.26 8.48
N TYR A 123 1.07 -9.00 9.42
CA TYR A 123 2.37 -9.68 9.54
C TYR A 123 2.29 -11.19 9.67
N TYR A 124 1.21 -11.73 10.26
CA TYR A 124 1.05 -13.18 10.38
C TYR A 124 1.03 -13.88 9.03
N ASP A 125 0.27 -13.34 8.09
CA ASP A 125 0.14 -13.90 6.75
C ASP A 125 1.46 -13.82 5.98
N ASP A 126 2.19 -12.70 6.14
CA ASP A 126 3.51 -12.51 5.52
C ASP A 126 4.53 -13.50 6.09
N PHE A 127 4.57 -13.67 7.41
CA PHE A 127 5.47 -14.63 8.06
C PHE A 127 5.11 -16.07 7.70
N LEU A 128 3.82 -16.41 7.65
CA LEU A 128 3.37 -17.75 7.27
C LEU A 128 3.78 -18.06 5.83
N LYS A 129 3.59 -17.10 4.91
CA LYS A 129 4.01 -17.24 3.51
C LYS A 129 5.53 -17.38 3.38
N ALA A 130 6.29 -16.63 4.16
CA ALA A 130 7.76 -16.65 4.09
C ALA A 130 8.37 -17.90 4.72
N THR A 131 7.80 -18.39 5.81
CA THR A 131 8.37 -19.52 6.59
C THR A 131 7.71 -20.86 6.32
N HIS A 132 6.51 -20.87 5.74
CA HIS A 132 5.65 -22.07 5.58
C HIS A 132 5.43 -22.80 6.92
N SER A 133 5.48 -22.07 8.06
CA SER A 133 5.43 -22.63 9.40
C SER A 133 4.61 -21.75 10.34
N GLU A 134 3.49 -22.26 10.83
CA GLU A 134 2.66 -21.55 11.82
C GLU A 134 3.40 -21.18 13.11
N PRO A 135 4.21 -22.08 13.73
CA PRO A 135 4.96 -21.72 14.94
C PRO A 135 5.92 -20.56 14.69
N LEU A 136 6.62 -20.53 13.56
CA LEU A 136 7.52 -19.43 13.21
C LEU A 136 6.75 -18.13 12.92
N ALA A 137 5.61 -18.22 12.24
CA ALA A 137 4.74 -17.06 12.02
C ALA A 137 4.24 -16.46 13.33
N ARG A 138 3.78 -17.30 14.27
CA ARG A 138 3.36 -16.88 15.62
C ARG A 138 4.52 -16.27 16.43
N MET A 139 5.72 -16.79 16.28
CA MET A 139 6.91 -16.21 16.91
C MET A 139 7.22 -14.82 16.33
N GLY A 140 7.17 -14.67 15.00
CA GLY A 140 7.32 -13.38 14.33
C GLY A 140 6.31 -12.34 14.81
N VAL A 141 5.05 -12.73 14.93
CA VAL A 141 3.98 -11.87 15.46
C VAL A 141 4.26 -11.43 16.91
N LYS A 142 4.78 -12.33 17.78
CA LYS A 142 5.19 -11.95 19.15
C LYS A 142 6.29 -10.90 19.16
N ILE A 143 7.24 -10.98 18.24
CA ILE A 143 8.30 -9.95 18.08
C ILE A 143 7.67 -8.61 17.70
N VAL A 144 6.71 -8.62 16.76
CA VAL A 144 5.97 -7.42 16.32
C VAL A 144 5.20 -6.82 17.51
N VAL A 145 4.45 -7.61 18.26
CA VAL A 145 3.71 -7.13 19.44
C VAL A 145 4.65 -6.54 20.48
N ASN A 146 5.79 -7.22 20.75
CA ASN A 146 6.80 -6.71 21.69
C ASN A 146 7.39 -5.36 21.24
N TYR A 147 7.51 -5.14 19.93
CA TYR A 147 7.91 -3.84 19.39
C TYR A 147 6.87 -2.75 19.74
N TYR A 148 5.60 -2.97 19.42
CA TYR A 148 4.52 -2.00 19.69
C TYR A 148 4.33 -1.72 21.18
N ASN A 149 4.52 -2.73 22.05
CA ASN A 149 4.49 -2.53 23.52
C ASN A 149 5.60 -1.61 24.07
N ARG A 150 6.57 -1.24 23.27
CA ARG A 150 7.68 -0.34 23.63
C ARG A 150 7.52 1.06 23.06
N CYS A 151 6.47 1.30 22.29
CA CYS A 151 6.14 2.59 21.71
C CYS A 151 5.24 3.37 22.68
N ASP A 152 5.35 4.70 22.69
CA ASP A 152 4.54 5.56 23.56
C ASP A 152 3.09 5.66 23.04
N GLU A 153 2.91 5.62 21.72
CA GLU A 153 1.60 5.68 21.08
C GLU A 153 1.57 4.73 19.86
N VAL A 154 0.45 4.02 19.68
CA VAL A 154 0.26 3.07 18.59
C VAL A 154 -0.94 3.47 17.75
N TRP A 155 -0.72 3.63 16.46
CA TRP A 155 -1.74 3.96 15.47
C TRP A 155 -2.05 2.76 14.57
N ALA A 156 -3.31 2.62 14.19
CA ALA A 156 -3.74 1.69 13.15
C ALA A 156 -4.47 2.44 12.03
N VAL A 157 -4.27 2.00 10.79
CA VAL A 157 -4.82 2.66 9.60
C VAL A 157 -6.34 2.48 9.41
N GLY A 158 -6.99 1.74 10.29
CA GLY A 158 -8.44 1.51 10.32
C GLY A 158 -8.81 0.63 11.52
N LYS A 159 -10.10 0.54 11.83
CA LYS A 159 -10.61 -0.25 12.94
C LYS A 159 -10.28 -1.73 12.78
N ASN A 160 -10.51 -2.29 11.60
CA ASN A 160 -10.17 -3.67 11.31
C ASN A 160 -8.66 -3.96 11.47
N SER A 161 -7.80 -2.98 11.15
CA SER A 161 -6.35 -3.09 11.40
C SER A 161 -6.02 -3.09 12.89
N ALA A 162 -6.72 -2.27 13.68
CA ALA A 162 -6.59 -2.28 15.15
C ALA A 162 -7.02 -3.63 15.74
N ASP A 163 -8.14 -4.19 15.26
CA ASP A 163 -8.64 -5.51 15.68
C ASP A 163 -7.61 -6.61 15.33
N VAL A 164 -6.95 -6.54 14.18
CA VAL A 164 -5.87 -7.48 13.80
C VAL A 164 -4.71 -7.38 14.78
N LEU A 165 -4.22 -6.17 15.10
CA LEU A 165 -3.12 -6.01 16.06
C LEU A 165 -3.51 -6.52 17.47
N SER A 166 -4.74 -6.27 17.90
CA SER A 166 -5.29 -6.81 19.15
C SER A 166 -5.36 -8.33 19.13
N SER A 167 -5.76 -8.95 18.02
CA SER A 167 -5.78 -10.40 17.84
C SER A 167 -4.39 -11.04 17.92
N TYR A 168 -3.33 -10.27 17.63
CA TYR A 168 -1.94 -10.67 17.79
C TYR A 168 -1.48 -10.70 19.25
N GLY A 169 -2.29 -10.14 20.16
CA GLY A 169 -2.04 -10.09 21.60
C GLY A 169 -1.54 -8.72 22.10
N TYR A 170 -1.62 -7.67 21.29
CA TYR A 170 -1.40 -6.32 21.77
C TYR A 170 -2.58 -5.87 22.64
N THR A 171 -2.29 -5.36 23.84
CA THR A 171 -3.31 -4.98 24.84
C THR A 171 -3.30 -3.47 25.17
N GLY A 172 -2.41 -2.71 24.55
CA GLY A 172 -2.35 -1.26 24.73
C GLY A 172 -3.46 -0.54 23.96
N GLU A 173 -3.57 0.75 24.19
CA GLU A 173 -4.49 1.61 23.44
C GLU A 173 -4.02 1.74 21.97
N ILE A 174 -4.97 1.70 21.04
CA ILE A 174 -4.71 1.87 19.61
C ILE A 174 -5.54 3.03 19.10
N GLN A 175 -4.87 4.05 18.60
CA GLN A 175 -5.52 5.18 17.93
C GLN A 175 -5.81 4.80 16.46
N VAL A 176 -7.05 4.97 16.01
CA VAL A 176 -7.39 4.77 14.60
C VAL A 176 -7.04 6.04 13.84
N MET A 177 -6.00 5.95 13.00
CA MET A 177 -5.48 7.04 12.17
C MET A 177 -5.53 6.64 10.69
N PRO A 178 -6.66 6.89 10.00
CA PRO A 178 -6.82 6.48 8.60
C PRO A 178 -5.80 7.16 7.68
N ASN A 179 -5.34 6.42 6.67
CA ASN A 179 -4.52 7.01 5.61
C ASN A 179 -5.29 8.14 4.93
N GLY A 180 -4.62 9.24 4.64
CA GLY A 180 -5.15 10.32 3.80
C GLY A 180 -5.08 9.97 2.30
N ALA A 181 -5.76 10.77 1.49
CA ALA A 181 -5.57 10.80 0.04
C ALA A 181 -5.25 12.23 -0.38
N GLU A 182 -4.37 12.38 -1.36
CA GLU A 182 -4.14 13.67 -1.98
C GLU A 182 -5.32 14.01 -2.88
N ILE A 183 -5.98 15.13 -2.60
CA ILE A 183 -7.08 15.61 -3.47
C ILE A 183 -6.44 16.21 -4.72
N ARG A 184 -6.61 15.51 -5.83
CA ARG A 184 -6.15 15.93 -7.15
C ARG A 184 -7.34 16.13 -8.07
N SER A 185 -7.20 16.99 -9.06
CA SER A 185 -8.17 17.17 -10.14
C SER A 185 -7.60 16.56 -11.42
N VAL A 186 -8.46 15.86 -12.14
CA VAL A 186 -8.14 15.34 -13.47
C VAL A 186 -8.69 16.30 -14.53
N SER A 187 -7.93 16.56 -15.58
CA SER A 187 -8.39 17.39 -16.67
C SER A 187 -9.19 16.56 -17.70
N PRO A 188 -10.14 17.17 -18.43
CA PRO A 188 -10.78 16.49 -19.56
C PRO A 188 -9.80 15.98 -20.62
N ALA A 189 -8.64 16.62 -20.76
CA ALA A 189 -7.58 16.21 -21.67
C ALA A 189 -6.93 14.89 -21.24
N ASP A 190 -6.72 14.69 -19.93
CA ASP A 190 -6.16 13.43 -19.39
C ASP A 190 -7.11 12.26 -19.64
N VAL A 191 -8.41 12.47 -19.44
CA VAL A 191 -9.46 11.46 -19.73
C VAL A 191 -9.52 11.16 -21.24
N ALA A 192 -9.42 12.19 -22.08
CA ALA A 192 -9.39 12.01 -23.54
C ALA A 192 -8.15 11.24 -24.00
N GLU A 193 -6.98 11.55 -23.42
CA GLU A 193 -5.72 10.82 -23.70
C GLU A 193 -5.83 9.34 -23.34
N VAL A 194 -6.35 9.03 -22.16
CA VAL A 194 -6.61 7.65 -21.70
C VAL A 194 -7.56 6.93 -22.65
N THR A 195 -8.66 7.58 -23.02
CA THR A 195 -9.66 7.04 -23.94
C THR A 195 -9.05 6.71 -25.31
N ARG A 196 -8.23 7.61 -25.83
CA ARG A 196 -7.54 7.44 -27.11
C ARG A 196 -6.48 6.33 -27.03
N ARG A 197 -5.65 6.34 -25.98
CA ARG A 197 -4.50 5.45 -25.82
C ARG A 197 -4.88 3.99 -25.74
N TRP A 198 -5.96 3.67 -25.06
CA TRP A 198 -6.47 2.29 -24.91
C TRP A 198 -7.72 2.02 -25.74
N SER A 199 -8.03 2.89 -26.72
CA SER A 199 -9.17 2.75 -27.64
C SER A 199 -10.47 2.43 -26.90
N LEU A 200 -10.74 3.17 -25.81
CA LEU A 200 -11.91 2.97 -24.97
C LEU A 200 -13.14 3.60 -25.67
N GLY A 201 -14.10 2.74 -26.06
CA GLY A 201 -15.37 3.15 -26.61
C GLY A 201 -16.38 3.55 -25.54
N GLU A 202 -17.66 3.29 -25.83
CA GLU A 202 -18.78 3.56 -24.91
C GLU A 202 -18.98 2.46 -23.87
N ASP A 203 -18.37 1.30 -24.05
CA ASP A 203 -18.48 0.18 -23.12
C ASP A 203 -18.00 0.59 -21.73
N PRO A 204 -18.65 0.13 -20.63
CA PRO A 204 -18.21 0.37 -19.28
C PRO A 204 -16.75 -0.10 -19.05
N VAL A 205 -15.96 0.70 -18.34
CA VAL A 205 -14.58 0.38 -17.99
C VAL A 205 -14.51 -0.07 -16.55
N ILE A 206 -14.03 -1.29 -16.33
CA ILE A 206 -13.69 -1.84 -15.03
C ILE A 206 -12.17 -1.70 -14.87
N LEU A 207 -11.74 -1.00 -13.84
CA LEU A 207 -10.33 -0.76 -13.57
C LEU A 207 -9.88 -1.52 -12.32
N PHE A 208 -8.74 -2.18 -12.41
CA PHE A 208 -7.96 -2.67 -11.28
C PHE A 208 -6.59 -1.99 -11.29
N VAL A 209 -6.14 -1.50 -10.13
CA VAL A 209 -4.79 -0.95 -9.96
C VAL A 209 -4.14 -1.62 -8.76
N GLY A 210 -2.98 -2.24 -8.96
CA GLY A 210 -2.28 -2.91 -7.86
C GLY A 210 -1.15 -3.83 -8.33
N GLN A 211 -0.56 -4.52 -7.38
CA GLN A 211 0.41 -5.57 -7.70
C GLN A 211 -0.28 -6.71 -8.44
N MET A 212 0.33 -7.18 -9.54
CA MET A 212 -0.11 -8.36 -10.29
C MET A 212 0.35 -9.62 -9.53
N ASP A 213 -0.37 -9.91 -8.46
CA ASP A 213 -0.13 -11.05 -7.55
C ASP A 213 -1.49 -11.67 -7.20
N TRP A 214 -1.63 -12.98 -7.23
CA TRP A 214 -2.86 -13.69 -6.92
C TRP A 214 -3.42 -13.39 -5.54
N LYS A 215 -2.59 -12.97 -4.59
CA LYS A 215 -3.05 -12.51 -3.27
C LYS A 215 -4.00 -11.31 -3.32
N LYS A 216 -4.03 -10.57 -4.45
CA LYS A 216 -4.98 -9.47 -4.69
C LYS A 216 -6.35 -9.98 -5.20
N ASN A 217 -6.53 -11.29 -5.24
CA ASN A 217 -7.77 -11.94 -5.66
C ASN A 217 -8.18 -11.64 -7.12
N ILE A 218 -7.17 -11.40 -7.98
CA ILE A 218 -7.38 -11.10 -9.41
C ILE A 218 -8.05 -12.28 -10.11
N LEU A 219 -7.82 -13.51 -9.65
CA LEU A 219 -8.46 -14.70 -10.23
C LEU A 219 -9.99 -14.58 -10.14
N THR A 220 -10.54 -14.25 -8.98
CA THR A 220 -11.98 -14.08 -8.78
C THR A 220 -12.53 -12.96 -9.67
N LEU A 221 -11.77 -11.87 -9.87
CA LEU A 221 -12.15 -10.79 -10.79
C LEU A 221 -12.23 -11.28 -12.24
N LEU A 222 -11.23 -12.03 -12.71
CA LEU A 222 -11.24 -12.58 -14.07
C LEU A 222 -12.38 -13.58 -14.29
N GLU A 223 -12.65 -14.43 -13.32
CA GLU A 223 -13.75 -15.39 -13.38
C GLU A 223 -15.13 -14.68 -13.36
N ALA A 224 -15.27 -13.60 -12.58
CA ALA A 224 -16.48 -12.76 -12.62
C ALA A 224 -16.67 -12.12 -14.00
N CYS A 225 -15.62 -11.56 -14.59
CA CYS A 225 -15.64 -10.99 -15.93
C CYS A 225 -16.00 -12.03 -17.00
N ALA A 226 -15.48 -13.27 -16.88
CA ALA A 226 -15.85 -14.36 -17.78
C ALA A 226 -17.36 -14.70 -17.70
N LYS A 227 -17.93 -14.73 -16.51
CA LYS A 227 -19.38 -14.91 -16.30
C LYS A 227 -20.19 -13.77 -16.90
N MET A 228 -19.78 -12.52 -16.69
CA MET A 228 -20.42 -11.34 -17.31
C MET A 228 -20.41 -11.43 -18.83
N LYS A 229 -19.26 -11.79 -19.42
CA LYS A 229 -19.12 -11.98 -20.87
C LYS A 229 -20.04 -13.11 -21.38
N ALA A 230 -20.07 -14.24 -20.69
CA ALA A 230 -20.97 -15.36 -21.04
C ALA A 230 -22.45 -14.96 -20.96
N GLY A 231 -22.81 -14.02 -20.05
CA GLY A 231 -24.12 -13.40 -19.96
C GLY A 231 -24.40 -12.32 -21.02
N GLY A 232 -23.48 -12.08 -21.95
CA GLY A 232 -23.62 -11.10 -23.03
C GLY A 232 -23.27 -9.67 -22.65
N CYS A 233 -22.70 -9.42 -21.46
CA CYS A 233 -22.27 -8.09 -21.07
C CYS A 233 -21.03 -7.65 -21.84
N ARG A 234 -21.02 -6.40 -22.29
CA ARG A 234 -19.86 -5.74 -22.90
C ARG A 234 -19.23 -4.81 -21.89
N PHE A 235 -17.91 -4.90 -21.75
CA PHE A 235 -17.10 -4.07 -20.86
C PHE A 235 -15.65 -4.05 -21.33
N ARG A 236 -14.83 -3.20 -20.73
CA ARG A 236 -13.37 -3.22 -20.84
C ARG A 236 -12.78 -3.38 -19.45
N LEU A 237 -12.07 -4.48 -19.20
CA LEU A 237 -11.28 -4.68 -17.98
C LEU A 237 -9.85 -4.22 -18.20
N LEU A 238 -9.40 -3.23 -17.43
CA LEU A 238 -8.04 -2.71 -17.46
C LEU A 238 -7.31 -3.07 -16.15
N LEU A 239 -6.18 -3.75 -16.27
CA LEU A 239 -5.36 -4.18 -15.14
C LEU A 239 -4.04 -3.40 -15.14
N ALA A 240 -3.92 -2.38 -14.29
CA ALA A 240 -2.72 -1.54 -14.17
C ALA A 240 -1.84 -1.99 -13.00
N GLY A 241 -0.57 -2.30 -13.28
CA GLY A 241 0.43 -2.68 -12.30
C GLY A 241 1.44 -3.71 -12.80
N GLN A 242 2.34 -4.09 -11.90
CA GLN A 242 3.36 -5.13 -12.12
C GLN A 242 3.38 -6.10 -10.94
N GLY A 243 3.88 -7.30 -11.14
CA GLY A 243 4.00 -8.29 -10.08
C GLY A 243 4.46 -9.66 -10.59
N MET A 244 4.67 -10.56 -9.65
CA MET A 244 5.26 -11.88 -9.93
C MET A 244 4.37 -12.77 -10.80
N ASP A 245 3.06 -12.56 -10.76
CA ASP A 245 2.09 -13.40 -11.46
C ASP A 245 1.54 -12.74 -12.74
N LEU A 246 2.13 -11.63 -13.21
CA LEU A 246 1.65 -10.91 -14.40
C LEU A 246 1.47 -11.83 -15.62
N GLU A 247 2.47 -12.68 -15.93
CA GLU A 247 2.39 -13.59 -17.08
C GLU A 247 1.32 -14.68 -16.89
N LYS A 248 1.14 -15.16 -15.67
CA LYS A 248 0.08 -16.13 -15.35
C LYS A 248 -1.31 -15.49 -15.44
N ILE A 249 -1.41 -14.20 -15.08
CA ILE A 249 -2.65 -13.42 -15.22
C ILE A 249 -3.01 -13.24 -16.70
N ARG A 250 -2.03 -12.93 -17.56
CA ARG A 250 -2.21 -12.88 -19.01
C ARG A 250 -2.68 -14.23 -19.58
N GLN A 251 -2.01 -15.31 -19.22
CA GLN A 251 -2.43 -16.64 -19.62
C GLN A 251 -3.87 -16.95 -19.17
N LYS A 252 -4.23 -16.55 -17.93
CA LYS A 252 -5.59 -16.77 -17.42
C LYS A 252 -6.65 -15.95 -18.17
N ILE A 253 -6.31 -14.75 -18.63
CA ILE A 253 -7.17 -13.93 -19.52
C ILE A 253 -7.45 -14.70 -20.81
N ASP A 254 -6.42 -15.30 -21.42
CA ASP A 254 -6.54 -16.09 -22.63
C ASP A 254 -7.36 -17.38 -22.39
N ASP A 255 -7.08 -18.11 -21.32
CA ASP A 255 -7.78 -19.34 -20.93
C ASP A 255 -9.29 -19.12 -20.71
N LEU A 256 -9.67 -17.93 -20.21
CA LEU A 256 -11.06 -17.53 -19.98
C LEU A 256 -11.71 -16.87 -21.20
N GLY A 257 -10.98 -16.74 -22.31
CA GLY A 257 -11.47 -16.12 -23.53
C GLY A 257 -11.81 -14.63 -23.38
N LEU A 258 -11.03 -13.89 -22.55
CA LEU A 258 -11.26 -12.47 -22.23
C LEU A 258 -10.38 -11.50 -23.04
N GLN A 259 -9.54 -11.99 -23.97
CA GLN A 259 -8.52 -11.20 -24.67
C GLN A 259 -9.08 -10.02 -25.50
N ASP A 260 -10.35 -10.04 -25.83
CA ASP A 260 -11.06 -8.96 -26.52
C ASP A 260 -11.63 -7.90 -25.56
N GLN A 261 -11.76 -8.20 -24.27
CA GLN A 261 -12.35 -7.31 -23.25
C GLN A 261 -11.40 -6.98 -22.10
N ALA A 262 -10.31 -7.70 -21.89
CA ALA A 262 -9.38 -7.52 -20.80
C ALA A 262 -7.96 -7.21 -21.28
N GLU A 263 -7.29 -6.24 -20.65
CA GLU A 263 -5.94 -5.81 -21.00
C GLU A 263 -5.09 -5.52 -19.76
N THR A 264 -3.81 -5.94 -19.80
CA THR A 264 -2.82 -5.60 -18.77
C THR A 264 -1.98 -4.42 -19.24
N LEU A 265 -2.02 -3.30 -18.49
CA LEU A 265 -1.40 -2.04 -18.89
C LEU A 265 0.07 -1.91 -18.45
N GLY A 266 0.55 -2.82 -17.59
CA GLY A 266 1.83 -2.68 -16.94
C GLY A 266 1.82 -1.59 -15.85
N HIS A 267 3.01 -1.21 -15.37
CA HIS A 267 3.13 -0.15 -14.36
C HIS A 267 2.97 1.23 -14.99
N ILE A 268 2.09 2.03 -14.43
CA ILE A 268 1.86 3.42 -14.85
C ILE A 268 2.44 4.34 -13.80
N SER A 269 3.54 5.03 -14.15
CA SER A 269 4.24 5.98 -13.28
C SER A 269 3.75 7.43 -13.45
N ASP A 270 3.11 7.73 -14.57
CA ASP A 270 2.52 9.04 -14.82
C ASP A 270 1.21 9.18 -14.04
N ILE A 271 1.21 10.10 -13.09
CA ILE A 271 0.08 10.34 -12.18
C ILE A 271 -1.13 10.86 -12.94
N SER A 272 -0.95 11.77 -13.91
CA SER A 272 -2.04 12.35 -14.70
C SER A 272 -2.75 11.27 -15.52
N LEU A 273 -1.95 10.36 -16.10
CA LEU A 273 -2.47 9.23 -16.86
C LEU A 273 -3.23 8.23 -15.95
N LEU A 274 -2.71 7.98 -14.76
CA LEU A 274 -3.36 7.11 -13.77
C LEU A 274 -4.66 7.73 -13.25
N ASP A 275 -4.66 9.01 -12.93
CA ASP A 275 -5.86 9.75 -12.52
C ASP A 275 -6.92 9.78 -13.64
N GLY A 276 -6.47 9.94 -14.91
CA GLY A 276 -7.32 9.83 -16.07
C GLY A 276 -7.97 8.45 -16.22
N LEU A 277 -7.25 7.36 -15.92
CA LEU A 277 -7.79 5.99 -15.89
C LEU A 277 -8.87 5.83 -14.82
N TYR A 278 -8.61 6.29 -13.60
CA TYR A 278 -9.61 6.26 -12.54
C TYR A 278 -10.85 7.04 -12.96
N ALA A 279 -10.70 8.26 -13.44
CA ALA A 279 -11.83 9.10 -13.83
C ALA A 279 -12.61 8.56 -15.05
N ARG A 280 -11.95 7.82 -15.98
CA ARG A 280 -12.61 7.16 -17.11
C ARG A 280 -13.32 5.88 -16.70
N ALA A 281 -12.90 5.25 -15.60
CA ALA A 281 -13.47 3.99 -15.15
C ALA A 281 -14.91 4.18 -14.64
N SER A 282 -15.79 3.27 -15.03
CA SER A 282 -17.14 3.18 -14.50
C SER A 282 -17.18 2.53 -13.11
N LEU A 283 -16.20 1.65 -12.86
CA LEU A 283 -16.06 0.91 -11.61
C LEU A 283 -14.59 0.59 -11.34
N PHE A 284 -14.15 0.78 -10.10
CA PHE A 284 -12.87 0.31 -9.61
C PHE A 284 -13.06 -1.03 -8.88
N ALA A 285 -12.56 -2.13 -9.45
CA ALA A 285 -12.70 -3.46 -8.87
C ALA A 285 -11.45 -3.81 -8.07
N PHE A 286 -11.58 -3.93 -6.74
CA PHE A 286 -10.46 -4.27 -5.86
C PHE A 286 -10.86 -5.36 -4.84
N PRO A 287 -11.00 -6.62 -5.29
CA PRO A 287 -11.50 -7.72 -4.47
C PRO A 287 -10.45 -8.29 -3.48
N SER A 288 -9.40 -7.55 -3.17
CA SER A 288 -8.33 -8.00 -2.28
C SER A 288 -8.81 -8.31 -0.87
N LEU A 289 -8.42 -9.46 -0.35
CA LEU A 289 -8.62 -9.87 1.04
C LEU A 289 -7.41 -9.54 1.93
N TYR A 290 -6.28 -9.23 1.28
CA TYR A 290 -5.00 -9.07 1.95
C TYR A 290 -4.76 -7.65 2.48
N ASP A 291 -5.20 -6.63 1.74
CA ASP A 291 -4.87 -5.24 2.05
C ASP A 291 -5.63 -4.69 3.26
N ASN A 292 -4.97 -3.85 4.06
CA ASN A 292 -5.59 -3.19 5.20
C ASN A 292 -6.30 -1.88 4.81
N ALA A 293 -5.55 -0.91 4.28
CA ALA A 293 -6.08 0.40 3.88
C ALA A 293 -5.43 0.84 2.56
N PRO A 294 -5.81 0.20 1.44
CA PRO A 294 -5.15 0.40 0.16
C PRO A 294 -5.35 1.83 -0.35
N MET A 295 -4.25 2.48 -0.72
CA MET A 295 -4.25 3.84 -1.25
C MET A 295 -5.03 3.94 -2.57
N VAL A 296 -4.96 2.89 -3.39
CA VAL A 296 -5.64 2.84 -4.70
C VAL A 296 -7.16 2.98 -4.61
N VAL A 297 -7.79 2.50 -3.53
CA VAL A 297 -9.24 2.69 -3.28
C VAL A 297 -9.54 4.16 -2.97
N ARG A 298 -8.65 4.83 -2.25
CA ARG A 298 -8.79 6.26 -1.96
C ARG A 298 -8.53 7.12 -3.19
N GLU A 299 -7.59 6.72 -4.03
CA GLU A 299 -7.32 7.36 -5.32
C GLU A 299 -8.53 7.26 -6.25
N ALA A 300 -9.16 6.09 -6.35
CA ALA A 300 -10.41 5.92 -7.09
C ALA A 300 -11.52 6.84 -6.55
N ALA A 301 -11.70 6.91 -5.23
CA ALA A 301 -12.68 7.77 -4.60
C ALA A 301 -12.44 9.26 -4.86
N VAL A 302 -11.18 9.73 -4.85
CA VAL A 302 -10.81 11.12 -5.19
C VAL A 302 -11.21 11.46 -6.62
N MET A 303 -11.12 10.51 -7.56
CA MET A 303 -11.51 10.68 -8.96
C MET A 303 -13.01 10.45 -9.19
N GLY A 304 -13.79 10.17 -8.14
CA GLY A 304 -15.23 9.96 -8.22
C GLY A 304 -15.63 8.57 -8.70
N THR A 305 -14.72 7.61 -8.77
CA THR A 305 -14.98 6.26 -9.26
C THR A 305 -15.41 5.35 -8.11
N PRO A 306 -16.62 4.76 -8.17
CA PRO A 306 -17.09 3.84 -7.15
C PRO A 306 -16.24 2.56 -7.14
N SER A 307 -16.01 2.01 -5.94
CA SER A 307 -15.23 0.78 -5.79
C SER A 307 -16.13 -0.40 -5.47
N VAL A 308 -15.82 -1.59 -6.03
CA VAL A 308 -16.37 -2.86 -5.56
C VAL A 308 -15.31 -3.65 -4.78
N MET A 309 -15.67 -4.11 -3.59
CA MET A 309 -14.76 -4.79 -2.68
C MET A 309 -15.45 -5.99 -2.00
N VAL A 310 -14.64 -6.93 -1.51
CA VAL A 310 -15.17 -8.10 -0.80
C VAL A 310 -15.62 -7.71 0.61
N ARG A 311 -16.86 -8.04 0.92
CA ARG A 311 -17.48 -7.83 2.25
C ARG A 311 -16.66 -8.48 3.36
N GLY A 312 -16.44 -7.76 4.44
CA GLY A 312 -15.67 -8.24 5.60
C GLY A 312 -14.15 -8.21 5.40
N SER A 313 -13.63 -7.86 4.20
CA SER A 313 -12.21 -7.59 4.06
C SER A 313 -11.82 -6.30 4.81
N THR A 314 -10.61 -6.25 5.33
CA THR A 314 -10.09 -5.08 6.05
C THR A 314 -10.12 -3.83 5.16
N ALA A 315 -9.81 -4.00 3.88
CA ALA A 315 -9.80 -2.93 2.90
C ALA A 315 -11.19 -2.32 2.62
N ALA A 316 -12.27 -3.11 2.79
CA ALA A 316 -13.64 -2.70 2.52
C ALA A 316 -14.27 -1.84 3.63
N GLU A 317 -13.56 -1.59 4.75
CA GLU A 317 -14.05 -0.80 5.88
C GLU A 317 -14.58 0.59 5.48
N VAL A 318 -14.03 1.16 4.42
CA VAL A 318 -14.39 2.50 3.91
C VAL A 318 -15.61 2.51 3.00
N ILE A 319 -16.12 1.34 2.62
CA ILE A 319 -17.24 1.21 1.69
C ILE A 319 -18.57 1.08 2.43
N ARG A 320 -19.47 2.01 2.13
CA ARG A 320 -20.88 1.94 2.48
C ARG A 320 -21.65 1.45 1.24
N ASN A 321 -22.10 0.19 1.32
CA ASN A 321 -22.72 -0.48 0.17
C ASN A 321 -23.90 0.29 -0.42
N GLY A 322 -23.82 0.57 -1.72
CA GLY A 322 -24.83 1.33 -2.45
C GLY A 322 -24.76 2.86 -2.29
N GLU A 323 -23.84 3.40 -1.45
CA GLU A 323 -23.66 4.85 -1.26
C GLU A 323 -22.39 5.36 -1.94
N ASN A 324 -21.24 4.81 -1.58
CA ASN A 324 -19.93 5.23 -2.10
C ASN A 324 -19.17 4.11 -2.82
N GLY A 325 -19.81 2.96 -3.00
CA GLY A 325 -19.27 1.77 -3.64
C GLY A 325 -20.15 0.56 -3.36
N TYR A 326 -19.62 -0.61 -3.68
CA TYR A 326 -20.37 -1.86 -3.57
C TYR A 326 -19.56 -2.92 -2.80
N LEU A 327 -20.28 -3.82 -2.13
CA LEU A 327 -19.71 -4.95 -1.42
C LEU A 327 -20.25 -6.25 -2.02
N CYS A 328 -19.35 -7.15 -2.41
CA CYS A 328 -19.67 -8.49 -2.88
C CYS A 328 -19.18 -9.55 -1.89
N GLU A 329 -19.69 -10.76 -2.01
CA GLU A 329 -19.10 -11.94 -1.36
C GLU A 329 -17.80 -12.35 -2.08
N ASN A 330 -16.99 -13.21 -1.43
CA ASN A 330 -15.72 -13.65 -2.01
C ASN A 330 -15.93 -14.80 -3.01
N ASP A 331 -16.72 -14.55 -4.02
CA ASP A 331 -16.94 -15.46 -5.13
C ASP A 331 -17.21 -14.71 -6.44
N ALA A 332 -16.94 -15.39 -7.57
CA ALA A 332 -17.02 -14.79 -8.90
C ALA A 332 -18.47 -14.51 -9.35
N GLU A 333 -19.46 -15.22 -8.83
CA GLU A 333 -20.85 -15.05 -9.21
C GLU A 333 -21.44 -13.80 -8.59
N ASP A 334 -21.20 -13.61 -7.28
CA ASP A 334 -21.65 -12.42 -6.59
C ASP A 334 -20.93 -11.16 -7.09
N LEU A 335 -19.61 -11.26 -7.31
CA LEU A 335 -18.84 -10.14 -7.90
C LEU A 335 -19.35 -9.77 -9.30
N ALA A 336 -19.74 -10.73 -10.12
CA ALA A 336 -20.29 -10.48 -11.45
C ALA A 336 -21.71 -9.88 -11.40
N ARG A 337 -22.48 -10.15 -10.34
CA ARG A 337 -23.85 -9.66 -10.16
C ARG A 337 -23.87 -8.22 -9.63
N VAL A 338 -22.92 -7.84 -8.80
CA VAL A 338 -22.79 -6.49 -8.22
C VAL A 338 -22.31 -5.48 -9.25
#